data_42d76e63994ce44de9c71025cb9b2d41
#
_entry.id   42d76e63994ce44de9c71025cb9b2d41
#
_cell.length_a   1.000
_cell.length_b   1.000
_cell.length_c   1.000
_cell.angle_alpha   90.00
_cell.angle_beta   90.00
_cell.angle_gamma   90.00
#
_symmetry.space_group_name_H-M   'P 1'
#
loop_
_entity.id
_entity.type
_entity.pdbx_description
1 polymer ?
#
loop_
_entity_poly.entity_id
_entity_poly.type
_entity_poly.pdbx_seq_one_letter_code
_entity_poly.pdbx_strand_id
1 'polypeptide(L)'
;MVRWLLVVCTIILLVGPPGAGKTMIAERMPSILPPLSENERLELSKIYSICGLLDNDSSLRDSRPFRNPHYSVTQAALIGGGTRINPGEISLAHNWCFCFLDELAEFKGGLLDLLRAPLEEHCIRLSRAGRNVTYPANFLLFGAMNPCSCGYYPDMQRCRCSEPTLRRYFDKVSQPIIDRIDICVEASPLSFEDINSNTSNESSADIRKRVMHCHELQKERFKGESFS
;
A
#
# COMPACT_ATOMS: atom_id res chain seq x y z
N MET A 1 17.93 0.31 -1.57
CA MET A 1 16.78 1.13 -1.99
C MET A 1 15.65 1.11 -0.96
N VAL A 2 15.30 0.01 -0.34
CA VAL A 2 14.24 -0.11 0.70
C VAL A 2 14.52 0.66 2.01
N ARG A 3 15.74 1.15 2.23
CA ARG A 3 16.19 1.79 3.49
C ARG A 3 15.47 3.08 3.89
N TRP A 4 14.90 3.81 2.96
CA TRP A 4 14.26 5.12 3.18
C TRP A 4 12.74 5.04 3.23
N LEU A 5 12.18 3.88 2.92
CA LEU A 5 10.80 3.64 2.56
C LEU A 5 9.80 3.68 3.72
N LEU A 6 10.25 3.56 4.96
CA LEU A 6 9.35 3.25 6.09
C LEU A 6 9.32 4.33 7.17
N VAL A 7 9.73 5.52 6.79
CA VAL A 7 10.02 6.57 7.77
C VAL A 7 9.01 7.72 7.75
N VAL A 8 8.28 7.86 6.65
CA VAL A 8 7.20 8.84 6.47
C VAL A 8 6.08 8.12 5.73
N CYS A 9 4.83 8.54 5.89
CA CYS A 9 3.71 8.07 5.07
C CYS A 9 4.11 8.10 3.60
N THR A 10 4.48 6.95 3.05
CA THR A 10 5.13 6.88 1.75
C THR A 10 4.26 6.10 0.80
N ILE A 11 4.01 6.70 -0.35
CA ILE A 11 3.36 6.02 -1.48
C ILE A 11 4.46 5.47 -2.38
N ILE A 12 4.45 4.15 -2.52
CA ILE A 12 5.42 3.43 -3.32
C ILE A 12 4.73 2.86 -4.55
N LEU A 13 5.33 3.05 -5.71
CA LEU A 13 4.88 2.44 -6.95
C LEU A 13 5.96 1.52 -7.51
N LEU A 14 5.62 0.25 -7.73
CA LEU A 14 6.41 -0.69 -8.50
C LEU A 14 5.92 -0.71 -9.96
N VAL A 15 6.80 -0.42 -10.88
CA VAL A 15 6.52 -0.53 -12.31
C VAL A 15 7.43 -1.59 -12.93
N GLY A 16 6.87 -2.55 -13.64
CA GLY A 16 7.68 -3.59 -14.27
C GLY A 16 6.86 -4.61 -15.04
N PRO A 17 7.48 -5.42 -15.90
CA PRO A 17 6.79 -6.40 -16.73
C PRO A 17 6.09 -7.48 -15.89
N PRO A 18 5.16 -8.23 -16.49
CA PRO A 18 4.61 -9.42 -15.86
C PRO A 18 5.71 -10.40 -15.43
N GLY A 19 5.57 -11.01 -14.27
CA GLY A 19 6.56 -11.96 -13.74
C GLY A 19 7.80 -11.34 -13.07
N ALA A 20 7.90 -10.00 -12.96
CA ALA A 20 9.01 -9.33 -12.25
C ALA A 20 8.94 -9.44 -10.70
N GLY A 21 8.03 -10.23 -10.14
CA GLY A 21 7.95 -10.47 -8.70
C GLY A 21 7.37 -9.32 -7.87
N LYS A 22 6.68 -8.35 -8.48
CA LYS A 22 6.11 -7.16 -7.80
C LYS A 22 5.22 -7.53 -6.61
N THR A 23 4.25 -8.42 -6.81
CA THR A 23 3.33 -8.90 -5.77
C THR A 23 4.09 -9.64 -4.66
N MET A 24 5.07 -10.47 -5.01
CA MET A 24 5.90 -11.21 -4.07
C MET A 24 6.73 -10.28 -3.17
N ILE A 25 7.23 -9.17 -3.71
CA ILE A 25 7.94 -8.13 -2.94
C ILE A 25 6.95 -7.48 -1.98
N ALA A 26 5.78 -7.06 -2.46
CA ALA A 26 4.76 -6.40 -1.66
C ALA A 26 4.32 -7.24 -0.46
N GLU A 27 4.06 -8.53 -0.65
CA GLU A 27 3.66 -9.48 0.41
C GLU A 27 4.72 -9.65 1.50
N ARG A 28 5.99 -9.40 1.18
CA ARG A 28 7.09 -9.48 2.15
C ARG A 28 7.35 -8.19 2.92
N MET A 29 6.82 -7.06 2.45
CA MET A 29 7.03 -5.76 3.09
C MET A 29 6.58 -5.71 4.56
N PRO A 30 5.47 -6.32 4.99
CA PRO A 30 5.11 -6.35 6.41
C PRO A 30 6.17 -6.99 7.30
N SER A 31 6.96 -7.93 6.77
CA SER A 31 7.99 -8.64 7.53
C SER A 31 9.17 -7.75 7.96
N ILE A 32 9.36 -6.61 7.33
CA ILE A 32 10.46 -5.67 7.65
C ILE A 32 10.00 -4.47 8.46
N LEU A 33 8.69 -4.32 8.72
CA LEU A 33 8.15 -3.27 9.57
C LEU A 33 8.45 -3.52 11.06
N PRO A 34 8.53 -2.44 11.88
CA PRO A 34 8.53 -2.57 13.32
C PRO A 34 7.28 -3.29 13.83
N PRO A 35 7.37 -4.03 14.94
CA PRO A 35 6.19 -4.63 15.56
C PRO A 35 5.19 -3.54 15.98
N LEU A 36 3.92 -3.93 16.10
CA LEU A 36 2.88 -3.05 16.61
C LEU A 36 3.14 -2.72 18.10
N SER A 37 3.02 -1.47 18.47
CA SER A 37 2.91 -1.05 19.87
C SER A 37 1.55 -1.48 20.44
N GLU A 38 1.41 -1.45 21.78
CA GLU A 38 0.14 -1.82 22.43
C GLU A 38 -1.02 -0.91 22.00
N ASN A 39 -0.77 0.39 21.85
CA ASN A 39 -1.78 1.33 21.38
C ASN A 39 -2.22 1.03 19.93
N GLU A 40 -1.27 0.79 19.05
CA GLU A 40 -1.56 0.42 17.66
C GLU A 40 -2.36 -0.89 17.57
N ARG A 41 -2.00 -1.89 18.39
CA ARG A 41 -2.75 -3.16 18.49
C ARG A 41 -4.19 -2.94 18.92
N LEU A 42 -4.41 -2.09 19.93
CA LEU A 42 -5.73 -1.75 20.44
C LEU A 42 -6.58 -1.04 19.38
N GLU A 43 -6.02 -0.03 18.71
CA GLU A 43 -6.71 0.73 17.65
C GLU A 43 -7.11 -0.16 16.48
N LEU A 44 -6.19 -0.98 15.97
CA LEU A 44 -6.49 -1.94 14.91
C LEU A 44 -7.57 -2.94 15.34
N SER A 45 -7.46 -3.47 16.56
CA SER A 45 -8.45 -4.43 17.06
C SER A 45 -9.84 -3.85 17.16
N LYS A 46 -9.99 -2.56 17.52
CA LYS A 46 -11.28 -1.85 17.49
C LYS A 46 -11.88 -1.82 16.08
N ILE A 47 -11.07 -1.46 15.07
CA ILE A 47 -11.54 -1.40 13.67
C ILE A 47 -11.96 -2.79 13.19
N TYR A 48 -11.14 -3.82 13.46
CA TYR A 48 -11.42 -5.18 13.08
C TYR A 48 -12.64 -5.76 13.78
N SER A 49 -12.85 -5.39 15.06
CA SER A 49 -14.05 -5.77 15.83
C SER A 49 -15.34 -5.23 15.21
N ILE A 50 -15.35 -3.96 14.78
CA ILE A 50 -16.50 -3.33 14.10
C ILE A 50 -16.87 -4.10 12.83
N CYS A 51 -15.88 -4.65 12.12
CA CYS A 51 -16.06 -5.45 10.90
C CYS A 51 -16.38 -6.93 11.19
N GLY A 52 -16.33 -7.39 12.45
CA GLY A 52 -16.46 -8.81 12.79
C GLY A 52 -15.30 -9.67 12.29
N LEU A 53 -14.11 -9.07 12.16
CA LEU A 53 -12.89 -9.70 11.62
C LEU A 53 -11.86 -10.04 12.73
N LEU A 54 -12.24 -9.95 13.99
CA LEU A 54 -11.41 -10.48 15.09
C LEU A 54 -11.66 -11.98 15.24
N ASP A 55 -10.57 -12.74 15.39
CA ASP A 55 -10.67 -14.15 15.72
C ASP A 55 -11.19 -14.31 17.16
N ASN A 56 -12.06 -15.30 17.38
CA ASN A 56 -12.70 -15.53 18.69
C ASN A 56 -11.69 -15.88 19.81
N ASP A 57 -10.50 -16.35 19.44
CA ASP A 57 -9.45 -16.76 20.39
C ASP A 57 -8.42 -15.66 20.69
N SER A 58 -8.38 -14.57 19.89
CA SER A 58 -7.45 -13.48 20.08
C SER A 58 -8.18 -12.18 20.42
N SER A 59 -7.93 -11.63 21.59
CA SER A 59 -8.52 -10.35 22.02
C SER A 59 -7.90 -9.14 21.29
N LEU A 60 -6.67 -9.27 20.77
CA LEU A 60 -5.94 -8.21 20.07
C LEU A 60 -5.18 -8.75 18.86
N ARG A 61 -5.04 -7.91 17.85
CA ARG A 61 -4.19 -8.23 16.69
C ARG A 61 -2.72 -8.06 17.00
N ASP A 62 -1.94 -9.10 16.72
CA ASP A 62 -0.50 -9.14 17.03
C ASP A 62 0.39 -8.76 15.85
N SER A 63 -0.13 -8.78 14.63
CA SER A 63 0.63 -8.51 13.41
C SER A 63 0.01 -7.40 12.58
N ARG A 64 0.86 -6.67 11.85
CA ARG A 64 0.41 -5.67 10.89
C ARG A 64 -0.31 -6.36 9.73
N PRO A 65 -1.58 -6.01 9.47
CA PRO A 65 -2.30 -6.57 8.35
C PRO A 65 -1.71 -6.12 7.01
N PHE A 66 -1.75 -7.01 6.04
CA PHE A 66 -1.52 -6.72 4.64
C PHE A 66 -2.86 -6.79 3.92
N ARG A 67 -3.31 -5.66 3.39
CA ARG A 67 -4.57 -5.55 2.66
C ARG A 67 -4.29 -5.46 1.18
N ASN A 68 -4.91 -6.34 0.41
CA ASN A 68 -4.76 -6.40 -1.05
C ASN A 68 -6.15 -6.46 -1.70
N PRO A 69 -6.88 -5.33 -1.76
CA PRO A 69 -8.16 -5.30 -2.46
C PRO A 69 -7.96 -5.49 -3.96
N HIS A 70 -8.77 -6.37 -4.54
CA HIS A 70 -8.77 -6.60 -5.98
C HIS A 70 -9.19 -5.32 -6.73
N TYR A 71 -8.69 -5.08 -7.95
CA TYR A 71 -9.00 -3.87 -8.73
C TYR A 71 -10.50 -3.68 -9.04
N SER A 72 -11.31 -4.75 -8.96
CA SER A 72 -12.77 -4.69 -9.10
C SER A 72 -13.50 -4.29 -7.81
N VAL A 73 -12.80 -3.96 -6.75
CA VAL A 73 -13.35 -3.54 -5.46
C VAL A 73 -14.34 -2.37 -5.64
N THR A 74 -15.42 -2.37 -4.88
CA THR A 74 -16.37 -1.26 -4.89
C THR A 74 -15.87 -0.10 -4.03
N GLN A 75 -16.35 1.13 -4.29
CA GLN A 75 -16.06 2.29 -3.46
C GLN A 75 -16.36 2.01 -1.97
N ALA A 76 -17.51 1.42 -1.67
CA ALA A 76 -17.93 1.13 -0.30
C ALA A 76 -17.02 0.09 0.38
N ALA A 77 -16.47 -0.86 -0.36
CA ALA A 77 -15.51 -1.82 0.18
C ALA A 77 -14.13 -1.19 0.38
N LEU A 78 -13.69 -0.30 -0.51
CA LEU A 78 -12.38 0.34 -0.43
C LEU A 78 -12.34 1.39 0.71
N ILE A 79 -13.24 2.36 0.69
CA ILE A 79 -13.25 3.52 1.60
C ILE A 79 -14.14 3.26 2.83
N GLY A 80 -15.15 2.44 2.68
CA GLY A 80 -16.15 2.20 3.70
C GLY A 80 -17.51 2.74 3.29
N GLY A 81 -18.52 2.41 4.07
CA GLY A 81 -19.91 2.80 3.80
C GLY A 81 -20.86 1.60 3.90
N GLY A 82 -21.86 1.59 3.03
CA GLY A 82 -22.89 0.56 3.06
C GLY A 82 -24.13 0.99 3.85
N THR A 83 -25.08 0.08 4.07
CA THR A 83 -26.30 0.32 4.85
C THR A 83 -25.96 0.56 6.32
N ARG A 84 -25.03 -0.22 6.86
CA ARG A 84 -24.30 0.06 8.09
C ARG A 84 -23.02 0.73 7.67
N ILE A 85 -22.70 1.90 8.23
CA ILE A 85 -21.47 2.63 7.90
C ILE A 85 -20.29 1.82 8.48
N ASN A 86 -19.75 0.89 7.69
CA ASN A 86 -18.62 0.07 8.10
C ASN A 86 -17.32 0.65 7.53
N PRO A 87 -16.17 0.46 8.22
CA PRO A 87 -14.86 0.80 7.69
C PRO A 87 -14.54 -0.05 6.46
N GLY A 88 -13.80 0.52 5.50
CA GLY A 88 -13.32 -0.17 4.30
C GLY A 88 -11.89 -0.68 4.44
N GLU A 89 -11.34 -1.21 3.34
CA GLU A 89 -9.98 -1.76 3.25
C GLU A 89 -8.91 -0.77 3.70
N ILE A 90 -9.09 0.52 3.40
CA ILE A 90 -8.15 1.59 3.78
C ILE A 90 -8.09 1.74 5.31
N SER A 91 -9.24 1.73 6.00
CA SER A 91 -9.26 1.78 7.46
C SER A 91 -8.75 0.49 8.10
N LEU A 92 -8.95 -0.66 7.44
CA LEU A 92 -8.37 -1.95 7.88
C LEU A 92 -6.85 -1.98 7.74
N ALA A 93 -6.27 -1.12 6.89
CA ALA A 93 -4.83 -0.92 6.76
C ALA A 93 -4.27 0.19 7.67
N HIS A 94 -5.03 0.66 8.66
CA HIS A 94 -4.59 1.69 9.60
C HIS A 94 -3.33 1.29 10.39
N ASN A 95 -2.66 2.28 10.99
CA ASN A 95 -1.42 2.13 11.77
C ASN A 95 -0.23 1.58 10.97
N TRP A 96 0.10 2.26 9.85
CA TRP A 96 1.27 1.93 9.03
C TRP A 96 1.22 0.51 8.45
N CYS A 97 0.02 -0.03 8.28
CA CYS A 97 -0.18 -1.28 7.59
C CYS A 97 -0.21 -1.06 6.08
N PHE A 98 0.08 -2.10 5.33
CA PHE A 98 0.11 -2.00 3.88
C PHE A 98 -1.28 -2.15 3.26
N CYS A 99 -1.64 -1.15 2.45
CA CYS A 99 -2.67 -1.28 1.42
C CYS A 99 -1.96 -1.47 0.08
N PHE A 100 -1.98 -2.68 -0.43
CA PHE A 100 -1.37 -3.02 -1.71
C PHE A 100 -2.43 -2.99 -2.80
N LEU A 101 -2.19 -2.19 -3.83
CA LEU A 101 -3.04 -2.09 -5.01
C LEU A 101 -2.29 -2.69 -6.20
N ASP A 102 -2.53 -3.97 -6.45
CA ASP A 102 -1.99 -4.64 -7.63
C ASP A 102 -2.76 -4.23 -8.87
N GLU A 103 -2.10 -4.24 -10.03
CA GLU A 103 -2.69 -3.82 -11.29
C GLU A 103 -3.32 -2.41 -11.20
N LEU A 104 -2.59 -1.45 -10.62
CA LEU A 104 -3.09 -0.10 -10.29
C LEU A 104 -3.84 0.57 -11.47
N ALA A 105 -3.37 0.38 -12.71
CA ALA A 105 -4.00 0.94 -13.90
C ALA A 105 -5.34 0.26 -14.28
N GLU A 106 -5.72 -0.85 -13.63
CA GLU A 106 -6.99 -1.55 -13.91
C GLU A 106 -8.12 -1.16 -12.93
N PHE A 107 -7.82 -0.39 -11.89
CA PHE A 107 -8.84 0.15 -11.02
C PHE A 107 -9.79 1.07 -11.80
N LYS A 108 -11.09 0.98 -11.52
CA LYS A 108 -12.11 1.81 -12.19
C LYS A 108 -11.79 3.29 -12.03
N GLY A 109 -12.00 4.06 -13.10
CA GLY A 109 -11.77 5.50 -13.10
C GLY A 109 -12.46 6.19 -11.91
N GLY A 110 -11.74 7.10 -11.26
CA GLY A 110 -12.19 7.83 -10.07
C GLY A 110 -12.10 7.06 -8.75
N LEU A 111 -11.91 5.74 -8.73
CA LEU A 111 -11.80 4.98 -7.49
C LEU A 111 -10.49 5.32 -6.75
N LEU A 112 -9.40 5.45 -7.49
CA LEU A 112 -8.10 5.87 -6.92
C LEU A 112 -8.14 7.31 -6.39
N ASP A 113 -8.92 8.20 -7.00
CA ASP A 113 -9.06 9.59 -6.55
C ASP A 113 -9.69 9.69 -5.15
N LEU A 114 -10.45 8.67 -4.73
CA LEU A 114 -11.00 8.60 -3.37
C LEU A 114 -9.93 8.43 -2.30
N LEU A 115 -8.74 7.98 -2.67
CA LEU A 115 -7.60 7.82 -1.75
C LEU A 115 -6.93 9.17 -1.42
N ARG A 116 -7.19 10.24 -2.19
CA ARG A 116 -6.53 11.54 -1.99
C ARG A 116 -6.75 12.09 -0.59
N ALA A 117 -8.01 12.19 -0.15
CA ALA A 117 -8.34 12.71 1.18
C ALA A 117 -7.77 11.81 2.30
N PRO A 118 -7.94 10.48 2.30
CA PRO A 118 -7.30 9.61 3.29
C PRO A 118 -5.78 9.70 3.35
N LEU A 119 -5.10 9.91 2.22
CA LEU A 119 -3.63 10.06 2.17
C LEU A 119 -3.16 11.40 2.76
N GLU A 120 -3.98 12.46 2.67
CA GLU A 120 -3.66 13.79 3.21
C GLU A 120 -4.10 13.97 4.66
N GLU A 121 -5.30 13.49 4.98
CA GLU A 121 -5.96 13.75 6.26
C GLU A 121 -5.81 12.60 7.26
N HIS A 122 -5.26 11.46 6.83
CA HIS A 122 -5.11 10.23 7.61
C HIS A 122 -6.42 9.73 8.23
N CYS A 123 -7.55 10.11 7.64
CA CYS A 123 -8.88 9.68 8.07
C CYS A 123 -9.86 9.62 6.90
N ILE A 124 -10.93 8.86 7.09
CA ILE A 124 -12.05 8.75 6.18
C ILE A 124 -13.29 9.27 6.88
N ARG A 125 -13.94 10.28 6.30
CA ARG A 125 -15.20 10.84 6.80
C ARG A 125 -16.35 10.33 5.95
N LEU A 126 -17.28 9.63 6.58
CA LEU A 126 -18.46 9.08 5.94
C LEU A 126 -19.72 9.73 6.52
N SER A 127 -20.55 10.30 5.65
CA SER A 127 -21.83 10.90 6.01
C SER A 127 -22.97 10.16 5.32
N ARG A 128 -23.89 9.58 6.10
CA ARG A 128 -25.05 8.88 5.55
C ARG A 128 -26.24 8.92 6.50
N ALA A 129 -27.42 9.22 5.96
CA ALA A 129 -28.67 9.21 6.72
C ALA A 129 -28.61 9.99 8.04
N GLY A 130 -27.97 11.19 8.03
CA GLY A 130 -27.81 12.03 9.21
C GLY A 130 -26.76 11.55 10.23
N ARG A 131 -26.02 10.50 9.92
CA ARG A 131 -24.91 10.02 10.75
C ARG A 131 -23.57 10.36 10.10
N ASN A 132 -22.68 10.92 10.88
CA ASN A 132 -21.30 11.21 10.49
C ASN A 132 -20.36 10.29 11.28
N VAL A 133 -19.53 9.55 10.58
CA VAL A 133 -18.53 8.66 11.19
C VAL A 133 -17.18 8.97 10.58
N THR A 134 -16.17 9.06 11.43
CA THR A 134 -14.76 9.20 11.00
C THR A 134 -14.00 7.95 11.38
N TYR A 135 -13.37 7.32 10.40
CA TYR A 135 -12.46 6.20 10.60
C TYR A 135 -11.02 6.65 10.40
N PRO A 136 -10.08 6.20 11.22
CA PRO A 136 -8.68 6.48 10.99
C PRO A 136 -8.18 5.74 9.75
N ALA A 137 -7.21 6.34 9.04
CA ALA A 137 -6.70 5.84 7.78
C ALA A 137 -5.22 6.21 7.57
N ASN A 138 -4.39 5.99 8.60
CA ASN A 138 -2.94 6.18 8.49
C ASN A 138 -2.31 4.89 7.97
N PHE A 139 -2.09 4.78 6.67
CA PHE A 139 -1.67 3.55 5.99
C PHE A 139 -0.52 3.81 5.02
N LEU A 140 0.22 2.76 4.68
CA LEU A 140 1.23 2.77 3.64
C LEU A 140 0.60 2.30 2.33
N LEU A 141 0.61 3.15 1.31
CA LEU A 141 0.11 2.78 -0.01
C LEU A 141 1.23 2.18 -0.86
N PHE A 142 1.02 0.97 -1.31
CA PHE A 142 1.94 0.26 -2.17
C PHE A 142 1.21 -0.14 -3.46
N GLY A 143 1.57 0.49 -4.57
CA GLY A 143 0.99 0.20 -5.87
C GLY A 143 1.90 -0.66 -6.73
N ALA A 144 1.33 -1.49 -7.58
CA ALA A 144 2.06 -2.16 -8.64
C ALA A 144 1.33 -2.01 -9.97
N MET A 145 2.06 -1.75 -11.03
CA MET A 145 1.51 -1.69 -12.37
C MET A 145 2.51 -2.19 -13.42
N ASN A 146 1.98 -2.57 -14.55
CA ASN A 146 2.81 -2.83 -15.73
C ASN A 146 3.19 -1.52 -16.42
N PRO A 147 4.30 -1.47 -17.18
CA PRO A 147 4.71 -0.24 -17.87
C PRO A 147 3.83 0.13 -19.07
N CYS A 148 2.96 -0.77 -19.52
CA CYS A 148 1.97 -0.53 -20.58
C CYS A 148 0.95 -1.67 -20.59
N SER A 149 -0.06 -1.58 -21.45
CA SER A 149 -1.11 -2.61 -21.55
C SER A 149 -0.59 -3.98 -21.99
N CYS A 150 0.50 -4.06 -22.77
CA CYS A 150 1.15 -5.34 -23.11
C CYS A 150 2.22 -5.77 -22.08
N GLY A 151 2.64 -4.87 -21.21
CA GLY A 151 3.58 -5.15 -20.12
C GLY A 151 5.07 -5.03 -20.44
N TYR A 152 5.44 -4.62 -21.68
CA TYR A 152 6.85 -4.72 -22.11
C TYR A 152 7.52 -3.39 -22.49
N TYR A 153 6.82 -2.26 -22.40
CA TYR A 153 7.45 -0.97 -22.61
C TYR A 153 8.57 -0.74 -21.56
N PRO A 154 9.74 -0.16 -21.90
CA PRO A 154 10.16 0.42 -23.17
C PRO A 154 10.84 -0.56 -24.15
N ASP A 155 10.83 -1.86 -23.92
CA ASP A 155 11.42 -2.84 -24.84
C ASP A 155 10.65 -2.89 -26.17
N MET A 156 11.14 -2.15 -27.16
CA MET A 156 10.50 -2.02 -28.48
C MET A 156 10.51 -3.32 -29.30
N GLN A 157 11.27 -4.33 -28.90
CA GLN A 157 11.23 -5.64 -29.57
C GLN A 157 10.01 -6.45 -29.12
N ARG A 158 9.60 -6.29 -27.86
CA ARG A 158 8.47 -6.99 -27.25
C ARG A 158 7.21 -6.15 -27.16
N CYS A 159 7.35 -4.85 -26.94
CA CYS A 159 6.24 -3.92 -26.87
C CYS A 159 5.69 -3.57 -28.24
N ARG A 160 4.37 -3.77 -28.44
CA ARG A 160 3.65 -3.42 -29.67
C ARG A 160 2.62 -2.30 -29.45
N CYS A 161 2.71 -1.61 -28.33
CA CYS A 161 1.79 -0.52 -28.02
C CYS A 161 2.12 0.71 -28.86
N SER A 162 1.13 1.28 -29.53
CA SER A 162 1.26 2.57 -30.18
C SER A 162 1.30 3.70 -29.13
N GLU A 163 1.86 4.86 -29.49
CA GLU A 163 1.91 6.02 -28.60
C GLU A 163 0.53 6.42 -28.04
N PRO A 164 -0.56 6.46 -28.81
CA PRO A 164 -1.89 6.73 -28.28
C PRO A 164 -2.36 5.67 -27.26
N THR A 165 -1.96 4.41 -27.45
CA THR A 165 -2.29 3.32 -26.51
C THR A 165 -1.53 3.49 -25.19
N LEU A 166 -0.25 3.88 -25.26
CA LEU A 166 0.56 4.18 -24.07
C LEU A 166 -0.03 5.33 -23.29
N ARG A 167 -0.35 6.45 -23.94
CA ARG A 167 -0.97 7.62 -23.30
C ARG A 167 -2.27 7.22 -22.60
N ARG A 168 -3.19 6.55 -23.30
CA ARG A 168 -4.46 6.08 -22.73
C ARG A 168 -4.25 5.15 -21.52
N TYR A 169 -3.19 4.38 -21.51
CA TYR A 169 -2.88 3.48 -20.41
C TYR A 169 -2.39 4.27 -19.17
N PHE A 170 -1.49 5.23 -19.36
CA PHE A 170 -1.01 6.09 -18.27
C PHE A 170 -2.11 7.00 -17.72
N ASP A 171 -2.99 7.51 -18.57
CA ASP A 171 -4.12 8.36 -18.19
C ASP A 171 -5.15 7.65 -17.28
N LYS A 172 -5.07 6.31 -17.15
CA LYS A 172 -5.89 5.56 -16.18
C LYS A 172 -5.56 5.89 -14.72
N VAL A 173 -4.32 6.26 -14.45
CA VAL A 173 -3.89 6.74 -13.12
C VAL A 173 -3.87 8.26 -13.18
N SER A 174 -4.71 8.90 -12.38
CA SER A 174 -4.85 10.36 -12.42
C SER A 174 -3.58 11.07 -11.96
N GLN A 175 -3.27 12.22 -12.58
CA GLN A 175 -2.10 13.03 -12.23
C GLN A 175 -2.02 13.34 -10.72
N PRO A 176 -3.13 13.70 -10.03
CA PRO A 176 -3.08 13.95 -8.59
C PRO A 176 -2.62 12.75 -7.73
N ILE A 177 -2.81 11.52 -8.19
CA ILE A 177 -2.27 10.34 -7.50
C ILE A 177 -0.80 10.16 -7.83
N ILE A 178 -0.42 10.36 -9.10
CA ILE A 178 1.00 10.29 -9.53
C ILE A 178 1.86 11.29 -8.77
N ASP A 179 1.39 12.52 -8.59
CA ASP A 179 2.10 13.60 -7.90
C ASP A 179 2.33 13.30 -6.40
N ARG A 180 1.59 12.33 -5.85
CA ARG A 180 1.74 11.88 -4.46
C ARG A 180 2.62 10.65 -4.30
N ILE A 181 3.10 10.08 -5.40
CA ILE A 181 4.02 8.93 -5.34
C ILE A 181 5.40 9.43 -4.92
N ASP A 182 5.83 9.06 -3.72
CA ASP A 182 7.12 9.46 -3.18
C ASP A 182 8.27 8.65 -3.79
N ILE A 183 8.02 7.38 -4.09
CA ILE A 183 9.04 6.48 -4.61
C ILE A 183 8.47 5.62 -5.72
N CYS A 184 9.07 5.74 -6.90
CA CYS A 184 8.82 4.85 -8.03
C CYS A 184 10.02 3.92 -8.21
N VAL A 185 9.76 2.63 -8.23
CA VAL A 185 10.78 1.59 -8.40
C VAL A 185 10.50 0.79 -9.66
N GLU A 186 11.48 0.72 -10.54
CA GLU A 186 11.42 -0.17 -11.68
C GLU A 186 11.80 -1.60 -11.25
N ALA A 187 10.89 -2.54 -11.46
CA ALA A 187 11.12 -3.96 -11.22
C ALA A 187 11.55 -4.63 -12.52
N SER A 188 12.82 -4.98 -12.61
CA SER A 188 13.35 -5.68 -13.77
C SER A 188 12.96 -7.17 -13.74
N PRO A 189 12.76 -7.80 -14.91
CA PRO A 189 12.55 -9.24 -14.98
C PRO A 189 13.79 -9.97 -14.44
N LEU A 190 13.55 -11.04 -13.67
CA LEU A 190 14.63 -11.90 -13.21
C LEU A 190 15.12 -12.77 -14.36
N SER A 191 16.46 -12.85 -14.53
CA SER A 191 17.07 -13.81 -15.43
C SER A 191 17.09 -15.21 -14.80
N PHE A 192 17.23 -16.24 -15.63
CA PHE A 192 17.41 -17.60 -15.12
C PHE A 192 18.69 -17.75 -14.27
N GLU A 193 19.70 -16.97 -14.59
CA GLU A 193 20.98 -16.91 -13.85
C GLU A 193 20.77 -16.29 -12.45
N ASP A 194 19.96 -15.24 -12.34
CA ASP A 194 19.62 -14.61 -11.06
C ASP A 194 18.88 -15.58 -10.13
N ILE A 195 18.00 -16.41 -10.67
CA ILE A 195 17.22 -17.40 -9.92
C ILE A 195 18.12 -18.52 -9.41
N ASN A 196 19.10 -18.94 -10.23
CA ASN A 196 20.03 -20.02 -9.89
C ASN A 196 21.28 -19.54 -9.12
N SER A 197 21.43 -18.24 -8.90
CA SER A 197 22.55 -17.71 -8.14
C SER A 197 22.44 -18.13 -6.67
N ASN A 198 23.46 -18.83 -6.16
CA ASN A 198 23.59 -19.17 -4.74
C ASN A 198 24.02 -17.98 -3.87
N THR A 199 23.83 -16.74 -4.33
CA THR A 199 24.16 -15.55 -3.54
C THR A 199 23.16 -15.42 -2.40
N SER A 200 23.66 -15.46 -1.18
CA SER A 200 22.86 -15.20 0.02
C SER A 200 22.36 -13.73 -0.01
N ASN A 201 21.07 -13.56 -0.24
CA ASN A 201 20.44 -12.25 -0.11
C ASN A 201 20.30 -11.86 1.37
N GLU A 202 20.25 -10.57 1.64
CA GLU A 202 20.04 -10.05 2.98
C GLU A 202 18.70 -10.53 3.57
N SER A 203 18.70 -10.96 4.84
CA SER A 203 17.49 -11.46 5.49
C SER A 203 16.52 -10.33 5.84
N SER A 204 15.19 -10.62 5.85
CA SER A 204 14.18 -9.67 6.32
C SER A 204 14.45 -9.21 7.77
N ALA A 205 15.06 -10.05 8.59
CA ALA A 205 15.42 -9.69 9.97
C ALA A 205 16.50 -8.59 10.02
N ASP A 206 17.50 -8.64 9.15
CA ASP A 206 18.55 -7.63 9.10
C ASP A 206 18.04 -6.32 8.50
N ILE A 207 17.20 -6.40 7.49
CA ILE A 207 16.51 -5.22 6.95
C ILE A 207 15.65 -4.57 8.05
N ARG A 208 14.88 -5.36 8.83
CA ARG A 208 14.07 -4.86 9.94
C ARG A 208 14.89 -4.13 11.00
N LYS A 209 16.06 -4.65 11.37
CA LYS A 209 16.94 -3.98 12.34
C LYS A 209 17.31 -2.57 11.88
N ARG A 210 17.66 -2.39 10.60
CA ARG A 210 17.97 -1.07 10.04
C ARG A 210 16.76 -0.15 10.00
N VAL A 211 15.58 -0.70 9.64
CA VAL A 211 14.31 0.06 9.65
C VAL A 211 14.00 0.55 11.06
N MET A 212 14.12 -0.32 12.07
CA MET A 212 13.91 0.06 13.47
C MET A 212 14.88 1.14 13.93
N HIS A 213 16.16 1.03 13.61
CA HIS A 213 17.15 2.05 13.93
C HIS A 213 16.82 3.41 13.29
N CYS A 214 16.41 3.41 12.01
CA CYS A 214 15.98 4.65 11.35
C CYS A 214 14.74 5.26 12.03
N HIS A 215 13.79 4.42 12.47
CA HIS A 215 12.60 4.86 13.16
C HIS A 215 12.90 5.47 14.55
N GLU A 216 13.87 4.91 15.28
CA GLU A 216 14.36 5.47 16.55
C GLU A 216 15.00 6.85 16.34
N LEU A 217 15.89 6.98 15.35
CA LEU A 217 16.52 8.26 15.02
C LEU A 217 15.50 9.35 14.65
N GLN A 218 14.40 8.96 13.99
CA GLN A 218 13.33 9.91 13.68
C GLN A 218 12.55 10.30 14.91
N LYS A 219 12.16 9.34 15.76
CA LYS A 219 11.52 9.65 17.03
C LYS A 219 12.36 10.61 17.88
N GLU A 220 13.68 10.46 17.85
CA GLU A 220 14.59 11.39 18.55
C GLU A 220 14.62 12.77 17.90
N ARG A 221 14.69 12.85 16.56
CA ARG A 221 14.74 14.12 15.82
C ARG A 221 13.47 14.94 16.00
N PHE A 222 12.33 14.29 16.06
CA PHE A 222 11.02 14.92 16.13
C PHE A 222 10.37 14.83 17.53
N LYS A 223 11.19 14.70 18.58
CA LYS A 223 10.70 14.79 19.96
C LYS A 223 10.00 16.11 20.20
N GLY A 224 8.68 16.08 20.34
CA GLY A 224 7.84 17.26 20.61
C GLY A 224 6.92 17.69 19.47
N GLU A 225 7.06 17.12 18.27
CA GLU A 225 6.10 17.32 17.17
C GLU A 225 5.18 16.10 17.08
N SER A 226 3.89 16.34 17.23
CA SER A 226 2.89 15.31 16.91
C SER A 226 2.78 15.22 15.39
N PHE A 227 3.29 14.14 14.80
CA PHE A 227 2.89 13.81 13.43
C PHE A 227 1.44 13.34 13.47
N SER A 228 0.54 14.21 13.08
CA SER A 228 -0.86 13.91 12.79
C SER A 228 -0.99 13.55 11.32
#